data_d9fc3859d1bae4a120795ea2e312bc22
#
_entry.id   d9fc3859d1bae4a120795ea2e312bc22
#
_cell.length_a   1.000
_cell.length_b   1.000
_cell.length_c   1.000
_cell.angle_alpha   90.00
_cell.angle_beta   90.00
_cell.angle_gamma   90.00
#
_symmetry.space_group_name_H-M   'P 1'
#
loop_
_entity.id
_entity.type
_entity.pdbx_description
1 polymer ?
#
loop_
_entity_poly.entity_id
_entity_poly.type
_entity_poly.pdbx_seq_one_letter_code
_entity_poly.pdbx_strand_id
1 'polypeptide(L)'
;DDLVGQEHIIDILKGAVAASRTGSDSQEMTHAWVFTGPPGSGRSSAAVAFAQALICPNQGCGACNECQSAATGGHPDVEVIRTEGLSIKVEEIRELLTRVAWAPSMGGWRVVVMEDADRLTESAANALLKAIEEPGTRTVWLLCAPTLQDVLPTIRSRCRHLQLRTPSIE
;
A
#
# COMPACT_ATOMS: atom_id res chain seq x y z
N ASP A 1 -2.73 -6.32 -14.96
CA ASP A 1 -1.65 -7.34 -15.08
C ASP A 1 -0.31 -6.75 -15.53
N ASP A 2 0.09 -5.61 -14.93
CA ASP A 2 1.35 -4.94 -15.28
C ASP A 2 2.57 -5.54 -14.56
N LEU A 3 2.38 -6.64 -13.81
CA LEU A 3 3.41 -7.28 -13.02
C LEU A 3 3.91 -8.55 -13.72
N VAL A 4 4.84 -8.37 -14.63
CA VAL A 4 5.43 -9.48 -15.37
C VAL A 4 6.34 -10.29 -14.46
N GLY A 5 6.18 -11.63 -14.46
CA GLY A 5 7.01 -12.54 -13.68
C GLY A 5 6.65 -12.64 -12.21
N GLN A 6 5.51 -12.05 -11.78
CA GLN A 6 5.07 -11.98 -10.39
C GLN A 6 3.73 -12.70 -10.17
N GLU A 7 3.48 -13.80 -10.86
CA GLU A 7 2.19 -14.52 -10.82
C GLU A 7 1.77 -14.89 -9.39
N HIS A 8 2.72 -15.32 -8.57
CA HIS A 8 2.47 -15.67 -7.18
C HIS A 8 1.95 -14.45 -6.39
N ILE A 9 2.57 -13.29 -6.58
CA ILE A 9 2.16 -12.04 -5.93
C ILE A 9 0.79 -11.61 -6.44
N ILE A 10 0.55 -11.71 -7.74
CA ILE A 10 -0.72 -11.37 -8.35
C ILE A 10 -1.86 -12.21 -7.76
N ASP A 11 -1.64 -13.52 -7.58
CA ASP A 11 -2.65 -14.42 -7.01
C ASP A 11 -3.00 -14.02 -5.57
N ILE A 12 -2.00 -13.70 -4.75
CA ILE A 12 -2.22 -13.24 -3.37
C ILE A 12 -3.04 -11.93 -3.36
N LEU A 13 -2.68 -10.98 -4.21
CA LEU A 13 -3.38 -9.69 -4.27
C LEU A 13 -4.81 -9.83 -4.78
N LYS A 14 -5.05 -10.69 -5.76
CA LYS A 14 -6.41 -10.98 -6.25
C LYS A 14 -7.28 -11.61 -5.16
N GLY A 15 -6.71 -12.52 -4.37
CA GLY A 15 -7.42 -13.10 -3.22
C GLY A 15 -7.79 -12.04 -2.18
N ALA A 16 -6.88 -11.12 -1.88
CA ALA A 16 -7.13 -10.04 -0.94
C ALA A 16 -8.23 -9.09 -1.44
N VAL A 17 -8.21 -8.74 -2.72
CA VAL A 17 -9.25 -7.88 -3.33
C VAL A 17 -10.61 -8.57 -3.27
N ALA A 18 -10.69 -9.85 -3.58
CA ALA A 18 -11.93 -10.62 -3.48
C ALA A 18 -12.46 -10.64 -2.05
N ALA A 19 -11.57 -10.85 -1.06
CA ALA A 19 -11.93 -10.84 0.36
C ALA A 19 -12.46 -9.48 0.81
N SER A 20 -11.88 -8.39 0.30
CA SER A 20 -12.31 -7.02 0.64
C SER A 20 -13.75 -6.73 0.20
N ARG A 21 -14.23 -7.41 -0.85
CA ARG A 21 -15.59 -7.25 -1.39
C ARG A 21 -16.65 -8.02 -0.64
N THR A 22 -16.25 -9.10 0.03
CA THR A 22 -17.20 -9.96 0.76
C THR A 22 -17.50 -9.46 2.16
N GLY A 23 -16.74 -8.48 2.68
CA GLY A 23 -16.89 -7.99 4.04
C GLY A 23 -16.50 -9.02 5.11
N SER A 24 -15.87 -10.11 4.71
CA SER A 24 -15.42 -11.13 5.66
C SER A 24 -14.11 -10.69 6.32
N ASP A 25 -13.95 -11.08 7.60
CA ASP A 25 -12.70 -10.91 8.34
C ASP A 25 -11.67 -11.95 7.89
N SER A 26 -11.56 -12.20 6.60
CA SER A 26 -10.65 -13.21 6.11
C SER A 26 -9.21 -12.69 6.25
N GLN A 27 -8.29 -13.61 6.55
CA GLN A 27 -6.88 -13.30 6.68
C GLN A 27 -6.24 -12.87 5.35
N GLU A 28 -6.95 -13.05 4.25
CA GLU A 28 -6.48 -12.64 2.92
C GLU A 28 -6.44 -11.12 2.76
N MET A 29 -7.33 -10.39 3.46
CA MET A 29 -7.34 -8.93 3.45
C MET A 29 -6.77 -8.39 4.76
N THR A 30 -5.49 -8.07 4.74
CA THR A 30 -4.77 -7.46 5.85
C THR A 30 -4.76 -5.95 5.70
N HIS A 31 -4.80 -5.21 6.81
CA HIS A 31 -4.80 -3.74 6.78
C HIS A 31 -3.42 -3.12 6.56
N ALA A 32 -2.36 -3.90 6.60
CA ALA A 32 -1.01 -3.40 6.37
C ALA A 32 -0.17 -4.41 5.60
N TRP A 33 0.53 -3.92 4.57
CA TRP A 33 1.35 -4.72 3.67
C TRP A 33 2.72 -4.08 3.50
N VAL A 34 3.76 -4.90 3.35
CA VAL A 34 5.10 -4.44 2.96
C VAL A 34 5.48 -5.11 1.65
N PHE A 35 5.72 -4.29 0.64
CA PHE A 35 6.21 -4.73 -0.67
C PHE A 35 7.71 -4.45 -0.72
N THR A 36 8.51 -5.49 -0.86
CA THR A 36 9.97 -5.35 -0.95
C THR A 36 10.48 -5.86 -2.29
N GLY A 37 11.63 -5.37 -2.69
CA GLY A 37 12.30 -5.79 -3.89
C GLY A 37 13.35 -4.78 -4.33
N PRO A 38 14.30 -5.19 -5.18
CA PRO A 38 15.31 -4.28 -5.69
C PRO A 38 14.70 -3.25 -6.63
N PRO A 39 15.43 -2.16 -6.95
CA PRO A 39 14.98 -1.22 -7.97
C PRO A 39 14.63 -1.95 -9.27
N GLY A 40 13.51 -1.60 -9.88
CA GLY A 40 13.02 -2.26 -11.09
C GLY A 40 12.22 -3.53 -10.87
N SER A 41 11.99 -3.96 -9.61
CA SER A 41 11.19 -5.15 -9.30
C SER A 41 9.67 -4.92 -9.44
N GLY A 42 9.25 -3.65 -9.53
CA GLY A 42 7.84 -3.31 -9.62
C GLY A 42 7.11 -3.19 -8.30
N ARG A 43 7.85 -3.01 -7.18
CA ARG A 43 7.22 -2.91 -5.85
C ARG A 43 6.21 -1.76 -5.75
N SER A 44 6.56 -0.57 -6.23
CA SER A 44 5.64 0.57 -6.25
C SER A 44 4.49 0.35 -7.21
N SER A 45 4.75 -0.24 -8.37
CA SER A 45 3.72 -0.59 -9.35
C SER A 45 2.73 -1.61 -8.78
N ALA A 46 3.23 -2.59 -8.03
CA ALA A 46 2.38 -3.58 -7.36
C ALA A 46 1.47 -2.92 -6.32
N ALA A 47 2.01 -2.01 -5.52
CA ALA A 47 1.22 -1.28 -4.52
C ALA A 47 0.13 -0.44 -5.17
N VAL A 48 0.45 0.30 -6.24
CA VAL A 48 -0.52 1.12 -6.97
C VAL A 48 -1.59 0.25 -7.64
N ALA A 49 -1.19 -0.87 -8.24
CA ALA A 49 -2.14 -1.81 -8.86
C ALA A 49 -3.11 -2.38 -7.82
N PHE A 50 -2.62 -2.72 -6.63
CA PHE A 50 -3.46 -3.19 -5.54
C PHE A 50 -4.43 -2.10 -5.08
N ALA A 51 -3.97 -0.85 -4.95
CA ALA A 51 -4.82 0.29 -4.62
C ALA A 51 -5.93 0.47 -5.66
N GLN A 52 -5.58 0.42 -6.95
CA GLN A 52 -6.56 0.50 -8.04
C GLN A 52 -7.62 -0.60 -7.93
N ALA A 53 -7.19 -1.83 -7.65
CA ALA A 53 -8.10 -2.96 -7.52
C ALA A 53 -9.06 -2.81 -6.34
N LEU A 54 -8.59 -2.24 -5.23
CA LEU A 54 -9.42 -2.03 -4.03
C LEU A 54 -10.49 -0.97 -4.22
N ILE A 55 -10.20 0.09 -4.98
CA ILE A 55 -11.15 1.19 -5.18
C ILE A 55 -12.00 1.03 -6.44
N CYS A 56 -11.55 0.24 -7.42
CA CYS A 56 -12.26 0.05 -8.68
C CYS A 56 -13.48 -0.84 -8.48
N PRO A 57 -14.68 -0.45 -8.97
CA PRO A 57 -15.86 -1.31 -8.90
C PRO A 57 -15.68 -2.66 -9.63
N ASN A 58 -14.78 -2.72 -10.61
CA ASN A 58 -14.50 -3.89 -11.42
C ASN A 58 -13.16 -4.55 -11.06
N GLN A 59 -12.69 -4.39 -9.82
CA GLN A 59 -11.48 -5.04 -9.29
C GLN A 59 -10.20 -4.71 -10.08
N GLY A 60 -10.07 -3.47 -10.54
CA GLY A 60 -8.85 -3.03 -11.21
C GLY A 60 -8.89 -3.16 -12.73
N CYS A 61 -9.90 -2.60 -13.37
CA CYS A 61 -10.02 -2.64 -14.84
C CYS A 61 -8.95 -1.81 -15.56
N GLY A 62 -8.33 -0.84 -14.87
CA GLY A 62 -7.31 0.05 -15.43
C GLY A 62 -7.86 1.18 -16.30
N ALA A 63 -9.17 1.19 -16.60
CA ALA A 63 -9.77 2.11 -17.56
C ALA A 63 -10.78 3.08 -16.95
N CYS A 64 -11.37 2.77 -15.78
CA CYS A 64 -12.35 3.65 -15.16
C CYS A 64 -11.68 4.86 -14.50
N ASN A 65 -12.50 5.86 -14.13
CA ASN A 65 -11.99 7.08 -13.51
C ASN A 65 -11.24 6.80 -12.20
N GLU A 66 -11.72 5.85 -11.39
CA GLU A 66 -11.08 5.46 -10.14
C GLU A 66 -9.68 4.90 -10.39
N CYS A 67 -9.52 3.98 -11.34
CA CYS A 67 -8.23 3.42 -11.69
C CYS A 67 -7.26 4.46 -12.22
N GLN A 68 -7.72 5.33 -13.10
CA GLN A 68 -6.88 6.39 -13.69
C GLN A 68 -6.46 7.41 -12.63
N SER A 69 -7.38 7.82 -11.77
CA SER A 69 -7.09 8.76 -10.68
C SER A 69 -6.11 8.17 -9.68
N ALA A 70 -6.26 6.90 -9.32
CA ALA A 70 -5.34 6.22 -8.42
C ALA A 70 -3.92 6.12 -9.02
N ALA A 71 -3.83 5.81 -10.31
CA ALA A 71 -2.54 5.68 -11.00
C ALA A 71 -1.77 7.01 -11.04
N THR A 72 -2.49 8.13 -11.16
CA THR A 72 -1.88 9.47 -11.20
C THR A 72 -1.71 10.11 -9.83
N GLY A 73 -2.20 9.48 -8.77
CA GLY A 73 -2.15 10.03 -7.40
C GLY A 73 -3.24 11.05 -7.10
N GLY A 74 -4.23 11.19 -7.98
CA GLY A 74 -5.30 12.19 -7.85
C GLY A 74 -6.60 11.69 -7.24
N HIS A 75 -6.67 10.41 -6.84
CA HIS A 75 -7.89 9.87 -6.24
C HIS A 75 -8.02 10.34 -4.78
N PRO A 76 -9.21 10.83 -4.35
CA PRO A 76 -9.36 11.37 -2.99
C PRO A 76 -9.17 10.32 -1.88
N ASP A 77 -9.38 9.04 -2.17
CA ASP A 77 -9.24 7.96 -1.20
C ASP A 77 -7.93 7.18 -1.34
N VAL A 78 -7.03 7.61 -2.23
CA VAL A 78 -5.69 7.03 -2.39
C VAL A 78 -4.64 8.12 -2.15
N GLU A 79 -3.91 7.98 -1.05
CA GLU A 79 -2.76 8.84 -0.73
C GLU A 79 -1.49 8.15 -1.17
N VAL A 80 -0.66 8.83 -1.97
CA VAL A 80 0.66 8.32 -2.35
C VAL A 80 1.71 9.22 -1.72
N ILE A 81 2.53 8.64 -0.84
CA ILE A 81 3.58 9.36 -0.12
C ILE A 81 4.93 9.01 -0.74
N ARG A 82 5.60 10.03 -1.23
CA ARG A 82 6.97 9.97 -1.74
C ARG A 82 7.80 11.03 -1.06
N THR A 83 9.09 10.81 -0.96
CA THR A 83 10.01 11.85 -0.52
C THR A 83 11.08 12.10 -1.56
N GLU A 84 11.36 13.37 -1.83
CA GLU A 84 12.50 13.78 -2.62
C GLU A 84 13.72 14.03 -1.73
N GLY A 85 13.50 14.07 -0.41
CA GLY A 85 14.55 14.26 0.58
C GLY A 85 15.15 12.96 1.07
N LEU A 86 15.98 13.06 2.11
CA LEU A 86 16.68 11.92 2.69
C LEU A 86 15.81 11.16 3.69
N SER A 87 14.77 11.76 4.22
CA SER A 87 13.92 11.16 5.25
C SER A 87 12.50 11.67 5.20
N ILE A 88 11.57 10.82 5.68
CA ILE A 88 10.19 11.19 5.94
C ILE A 88 10.08 11.48 7.44
N LYS A 89 9.75 12.71 7.79
CA LYS A 89 9.74 13.19 9.16
C LYS A 89 8.38 12.95 9.83
N VAL A 90 8.39 12.95 11.17
CA VAL A 90 7.19 12.71 11.97
C VAL A 90 6.07 13.72 11.69
N GLU A 91 6.41 14.97 11.38
CA GLU A 91 5.42 16.00 11.05
C GLU A 91 4.61 15.63 9.80
N GLU A 92 5.29 15.07 8.79
CA GLU A 92 4.64 14.61 7.56
C GLU A 92 3.67 13.46 7.84
N ILE A 93 4.06 12.55 8.74
CA ILE A 93 3.20 11.43 9.13
C ILE A 93 2.00 11.92 9.95
N ARG A 94 2.19 12.87 10.85
CA ARG A 94 1.09 13.43 11.63
C ARG A 94 0.04 14.12 10.75
N GLU A 95 0.49 14.88 9.75
CA GLU A 95 -0.41 15.50 8.78
C GLU A 95 -1.18 14.44 7.98
N LEU A 96 -0.47 13.39 7.53
CA LEU A 96 -1.09 12.26 6.83
C LEU A 96 -2.15 11.60 7.69
N LEU A 97 -1.84 11.32 8.96
CA LEU A 97 -2.79 10.65 9.87
C LEU A 97 -4.04 11.51 10.10
N THR A 98 -3.89 12.83 10.13
CA THR A 98 -5.03 13.74 10.22
C THR A 98 -5.94 13.62 9.00
N ARG A 99 -5.36 13.56 7.80
CA ARG A 99 -6.14 13.40 6.56
C ARG A 99 -6.85 12.05 6.48
N VAL A 100 -6.19 10.97 6.88
CA VAL A 100 -6.76 9.62 6.77
C VAL A 100 -7.68 9.25 7.94
N ALA A 101 -7.79 10.10 8.96
CA ALA A 101 -8.72 9.90 10.07
C ALA A 101 -10.19 10.00 9.63
N TRP A 102 -10.45 10.69 8.52
CA TRP A 102 -11.80 10.82 7.96
C TRP A 102 -12.19 9.56 7.18
N ALA A 103 -13.47 9.21 7.22
CA ALA A 103 -13.98 8.09 6.44
C ALA A 103 -13.72 8.31 4.94
N PRO A 104 -13.53 7.22 4.15
CA PRO A 104 -13.38 7.35 2.71
C PRO A 104 -14.52 8.11 2.07
N SER A 105 -14.20 9.08 1.21
CA SER A 105 -15.20 9.98 0.61
C SER A 105 -16.18 9.25 -0.32
N MET A 106 -15.72 8.13 -0.92
CA MET A 106 -16.52 7.33 -1.85
C MET A 106 -17.17 6.10 -1.20
N GLY A 107 -17.12 6.00 0.13
CA GLY A 107 -17.70 4.87 0.87
C GLY A 107 -16.99 3.52 0.71
N GLY A 108 -15.86 3.50 0.01
CA GLY A 108 -15.07 2.29 -0.22
C GLY A 108 -13.85 2.22 0.71
N TRP A 109 -12.73 1.79 0.15
CA TRP A 109 -11.46 1.69 0.88
C TRP A 109 -10.66 2.98 0.77
N ARG A 110 -9.99 3.33 1.87
CA ARG A 110 -8.93 4.33 1.86
C ARG A 110 -7.60 3.60 1.82
N VAL A 111 -6.75 3.97 0.86
CA VAL A 111 -5.47 3.31 0.64
C VAL A 111 -4.35 4.34 0.76
N VAL A 112 -3.35 4.02 1.57
CA VAL A 112 -2.14 4.84 1.70
C VAL A 112 -0.98 4.04 1.14
N VAL A 113 -0.38 4.55 0.07
CA VAL A 113 0.81 3.96 -0.55
C VAL A 113 2.02 4.80 -0.13
N MET A 114 2.95 4.19 0.57
CA MET A 114 4.19 4.83 1.00
C MET A 114 5.36 4.22 0.22
N GLU A 115 5.85 4.93 -0.78
CA GLU A 115 6.86 4.41 -1.70
C GLU A 115 8.26 4.31 -1.10
N ASP A 116 8.56 5.15 -0.10
CA ASP A 116 9.88 5.26 0.51
C ASP A 116 9.82 4.95 2.02
N ALA A 117 9.21 3.83 2.40
CA ALA A 117 9.05 3.46 3.80
C ALA A 117 10.39 3.24 4.53
N ASP A 118 11.45 2.92 3.79
CA ASP A 118 12.82 2.82 4.31
C ASP A 118 13.39 4.18 4.77
N ARG A 119 12.78 5.27 4.35
CA ARG A 119 13.23 6.63 4.70
C ARG A 119 12.48 7.25 5.89
N LEU A 120 11.59 6.51 6.52
CA LEU A 120 10.91 6.97 7.73
C LEU A 120 11.93 7.17 8.85
N THR A 121 11.87 8.32 9.53
CA THR A 121 12.60 8.51 10.77
C THR A 121 12.03 7.59 11.84
N GLU A 122 12.76 7.34 12.91
CA GLU A 122 12.28 6.50 14.00
C GLU A 122 10.97 7.07 14.60
N SER A 123 10.93 8.38 14.81
CA SER A 123 9.73 9.05 15.34
C SER A 123 8.55 8.94 14.38
N ALA A 124 8.80 9.09 13.06
CA ALA A 124 7.77 8.93 12.04
C ALA A 124 7.24 7.49 12.01
N ALA A 125 8.13 6.52 12.07
CA ALA A 125 7.77 5.11 12.10
C ALA A 125 6.93 4.76 13.34
N ASN A 126 7.28 5.29 14.49
CA ASN A 126 6.54 5.06 15.73
C ASN A 126 5.14 5.70 15.67
N ALA A 127 5.00 6.87 15.06
CA ALA A 127 3.68 7.48 14.84
C ALA A 127 2.82 6.64 13.89
N LEU A 128 3.43 6.12 12.83
CA LEU A 128 2.76 5.25 11.87
C LEU A 128 2.33 3.93 12.50
N LEU A 129 3.13 3.38 13.40
CA LEU A 129 2.86 2.12 14.08
C LEU A 129 1.50 2.12 14.76
N LYS A 130 1.14 3.22 15.42
CA LYS A 130 -0.16 3.34 16.09
C LYS A 130 -1.32 3.22 15.10
N ALA A 131 -1.17 3.83 13.92
CA ALA A 131 -2.19 3.75 12.87
C ALA A 131 -2.29 2.34 12.29
N ILE A 132 -1.19 1.60 12.23
CA ILE A 132 -1.17 0.22 11.73
C ILE A 132 -1.80 -0.72 12.76
N GLU A 133 -1.55 -0.51 14.04
CA GLU A 133 -2.13 -1.32 15.13
C GLU A 133 -3.63 -1.10 15.27
N GLU A 134 -4.10 0.13 15.06
CA GLU A 134 -5.51 0.50 15.17
C GLU A 134 -5.96 1.15 13.86
N PRO A 135 -6.08 0.38 12.77
CA PRO A 135 -6.48 0.96 11.48
C PRO A 135 -7.91 1.45 11.54
N GLY A 136 -8.17 2.55 10.86
CA GLY A 136 -9.52 3.04 10.67
C GLY A 136 -10.34 2.05 9.84
N THR A 137 -11.66 2.24 9.85
CA THR A 137 -12.56 1.41 9.05
C THR A 137 -12.17 1.50 7.57
N ARG A 138 -11.95 0.34 6.94
CA ARG A 138 -11.61 0.22 5.52
C ARG A 138 -10.38 1.06 5.13
N THR A 139 -9.37 1.10 5.98
CA THR A 139 -8.09 1.74 5.69
C THR A 139 -7.01 0.68 5.53
N VAL A 140 -6.21 0.80 4.46
CA VAL A 140 -5.13 -0.12 4.13
C VAL A 140 -3.83 0.65 3.93
N TRP A 141 -2.76 0.15 4.52
CA TRP A 141 -1.42 0.72 4.43
C TRP A 141 -0.56 -0.17 3.54
N LEU A 142 0.00 0.41 2.49
CA LEU A 142 0.88 -0.28 1.54
C LEU A 142 2.27 0.37 1.61
N LEU A 143 3.21 -0.31 2.26
CA LEU A 143 4.56 0.20 2.47
C LEU A 143 5.52 -0.45 1.47
N CYS A 144 6.37 0.35 0.84
CA CYS A 144 7.37 -0.14 -0.12
C CYS A 144 8.77 0.15 0.39
N ALA A 145 9.65 -0.83 0.33
CA ALA A 145 11.04 -0.70 0.75
C ALA A 145 11.93 -1.64 -0.06
N PRO A 146 13.24 -1.35 -0.18
CA PRO A 146 14.16 -2.24 -0.89
C PRO A 146 14.26 -3.63 -0.26
N THR A 147 14.35 -3.70 1.06
CA THR A 147 14.38 -4.96 1.81
C THR A 147 13.50 -4.88 3.04
N LEU A 148 13.12 -6.04 3.57
CA LEU A 148 12.31 -6.09 4.80
C LEU A 148 13.06 -5.50 6.00
N GLN A 149 14.39 -5.63 6.04
CA GLN A 149 15.22 -5.10 7.11
C GLN A 149 15.24 -3.58 7.16
N ASP A 150 14.88 -2.91 6.06
CA ASP A 150 14.78 -1.44 6.01
C ASP A 150 13.54 -0.91 6.73
N VAL A 151 12.63 -1.78 7.12
CA VAL A 151 11.43 -1.44 7.87
C VAL A 151 11.61 -1.86 9.33
N LEU A 152 11.20 -1.00 10.27
CA LEU A 152 11.33 -1.32 11.69
C LEU A 152 10.66 -2.65 12.05
N PRO A 153 11.27 -3.48 12.91
CA PRO A 153 10.70 -4.77 13.31
C PRO A 153 9.28 -4.66 13.86
N THR A 154 8.97 -3.61 14.60
CA THR A 154 7.64 -3.37 15.17
C THR A 154 6.57 -3.14 14.11
N ILE A 155 6.94 -2.52 12.98
CA ILE A 155 6.04 -2.32 11.86
C ILE A 155 5.91 -3.59 11.05
N ARG A 156 7.03 -4.19 10.62
CA ARG A 156 7.00 -5.37 9.75
C ARG A 156 6.33 -6.58 10.38
N SER A 157 6.39 -6.72 11.71
CA SER A 157 5.72 -7.81 12.41
C SER A 157 4.19 -7.73 12.35
N ARG A 158 3.65 -6.55 12.03
CA ARG A 158 2.21 -6.30 11.90
C ARG A 158 1.74 -6.22 10.46
N CYS A 159 2.65 -6.42 9.51
CA CYS A 159 2.36 -6.33 8.09
C CYS A 159 2.50 -7.68 7.41
N ARG A 160 1.73 -7.89 6.35
CA ARG A 160 1.95 -9.01 5.46
C ARG A 160 3.04 -8.62 4.47
N HIS A 161 4.07 -9.45 4.35
CA HIS A 161 5.22 -9.18 3.50
C HIS A 161 5.06 -9.87 2.15
N LEU A 162 5.26 -9.11 1.07
CA LEU A 162 5.34 -9.62 -0.29
C LEU A 162 6.68 -9.19 -0.89
N GLN A 163 7.51 -10.17 -1.22
CA GLN A 163 8.80 -9.92 -1.85
C GLN A 163 8.67 -10.08 -3.36
N LEU A 164 8.97 -8.99 -4.09
CA LEU A 164 9.00 -9.01 -5.53
C LEU A 164 10.40 -9.33 -6.04
N ARG A 165 10.48 -9.89 -7.22
CA ARG A 165 11.74 -10.25 -7.86
C ARG A 165 11.92 -9.41 -9.10
N THR A 166 13.17 -9.15 -9.47
CA THR A 166 13.47 -8.56 -10.77
C THR A 166 13.05 -9.57 -11.84
N PRO A 167 12.22 -9.17 -12.83
CA PRO A 167 11.85 -10.06 -13.91
C PRO A 167 13.09 -10.59 -14.63
N SER A 168 13.10 -11.89 -14.95
CA SER A 168 14.18 -12.46 -15.72
C SER A 168 14.10 -11.93 -17.15
N ILE A 169 15.25 -11.55 -17.69
CA ILE A 169 15.37 -11.13 -19.07
C ILE A 169 15.54 -12.41 -19.89
N GLU A 170 14.50 -12.81 -20.61
CA GLU A 170 14.58 -13.85 -21.64
C GLU A 170 14.57 -13.21 -23.01
#